data_eab73f54b8a07ce9a2d488bb17f4c49e
#
_entry.id   eab73f54b8a07ce9a2d488bb17f4c49e
#
_cell.length_a   1.000
_cell.length_b   1.000
_cell.length_c   1.000
_cell.angle_alpha   90.00
_cell.angle_beta   90.00
_cell.angle_gamma   90.00
#
_symmetry.space_group_name_H-M   'P 1'
#
loop_
_entity.id
_entity.type
_entity.pdbx_description
1 polymer ?
#
loop_
_entity_poly.entity_id
_entity_poly.type
_entity_poly.pdbx_seq_one_letter_code
_entity_poly.pdbx_strand_id
1 'polypeptide(L)'
;MPEYLRDFHEKLSRLEGSLVRVKSIKRIEPNAKEYLNKLSKEGLIERVKWGWYWIPTEIKDIWDFFEKDKNFKVISAQTAASFWNRDFVHRDVYVLKVKDRSYGKVLKEFAKKRGWNVEVEYLKDPSKIKYRKIGNLFVEDIEENVIECLQRWAFTDAFATLVENRDRINLERLYKEAYWRRISKTNVRAKQALEYGAHQMGELGGAEFPHRETRLEDPFVKREIDEAIEKVVELG
;
A
#
# COMPACT_ATOMS: atom_id res chain seq x y z
N MET A 1 -39.54 -0.58 -8.51
CA MET A 1 -38.68 0.60 -8.25
C MET A 1 -39.19 1.80 -9.00
N PRO A 2 -39.43 2.97 -8.34
CA PRO A 2 -39.84 4.21 -9.00
C PRO A 2 -38.81 4.69 -10.04
N GLU A 3 -39.28 5.40 -11.08
CA GLU A 3 -38.43 5.85 -12.20
C GLU A 3 -37.23 6.68 -11.74
N TYR A 4 -37.46 7.68 -10.89
CA TYR A 4 -36.36 8.52 -10.35
C TYR A 4 -35.26 7.71 -9.60
N LEU A 5 -35.65 6.61 -8.97
CA LEU A 5 -34.70 5.76 -8.25
C LEU A 5 -33.92 4.85 -9.20
N ARG A 6 -34.54 4.42 -10.29
CA ARG A 6 -33.89 3.70 -11.38
C ARG A 6 -32.87 4.58 -12.08
N ASP A 7 -33.24 5.81 -12.43
CA ASP A 7 -32.32 6.77 -13.07
C ASP A 7 -31.14 7.12 -12.17
N PHE A 8 -31.40 7.21 -10.86
CA PHE A 8 -30.31 7.41 -9.90
C PHE A 8 -29.39 6.17 -9.80
N HIS A 9 -29.93 4.97 -9.80
CA HIS A 9 -29.17 3.74 -9.80
C HIS A 9 -28.31 3.60 -11.06
N GLU A 10 -28.83 3.94 -12.23
CA GLU A 10 -28.05 3.99 -13.48
C GLU A 10 -26.90 4.99 -13.42
N LYS A 11 -27.12 6.17 -12.81
CA LYS A 11 -26.02 7.13 -12.58
C LYS A 11 -24.93 6.56 -11.67
N LEU A 12 -25.27 5.68 -10.73
CA LEU A 12 -24.31 5.01 -9.86
C LEU A 12 -23.50 3.90 -10.54
N SER A 13 -23.94 3.39 -11.71
CA SER A 13 -23.23 2.34 -12.44
C SER A 13 -21.77 2.72 -12.76
N ARG A 14 -21.53 4.02 -13.00
CA ARG A 14 -20.17 4.56 -13.20
C ARG A 14 -19.24 4.43 -11.97
N LEU A 15 -19.81 4.11 -10.79
CA LEU A 15 -19.13 3.95 -9.52
C LEU A 15 -19.16 2.50 -9.03
N GLU A 16 -19.59 1.57 -9.88
CA GLU A 16 -19.55 0.14 -9.56
C GLU A 16 -18.14 -0.28 -9.15
N GLY A 17 -18.07 -1.12 -8.13
CA GLY A 17 -16.80 -1.52 -7.52
C GLY A 17 -16.20 -0.50 -6.57
N SER A 18 -16.90 0.59 -6.25
CA SER A 18 -16.35 1.63 -5.36
C SER A 18 -17.10 1.78 -4.04
N LEU A 19 -16.37 2.15 -3.01
CA LEU A 19 -16.91 2.69 -1.76
C LEU A 19 -17.24 4.17 -1.95
N VAL A 20 -18.51 4.53 -1.83
CA VAL A 20 -18.98 5.89 -2.08
C VAL A 20 -19.47 6.56 -0.80
N ARG A 21 -19.14 7.84 -0.66
CA ARG A 21 -19.60 8.65 0.48
C ARG A 21 -20.82 9.47 0.07
N VAL A 22 -21.87 9.48 0.89
CA VAL A 22 -23.06 10.31 0.68
C VAL A 22 -22.72 11.77 0.33
N LYS A 23 -21.76 12.37 1.04
CA LYS A 23 -21.33 13.75 0.80
C LYS A 23 -20.79 13.97 -0.62
N SER A 24 -20.12 12.99 -1.20
CA SER A 24 -19.60 13.08 -2.58
C SER A 24 -20.73 12.97 -3.60
N ILE A 25 -21.68 12.07 -3.36
CA ILE A 25 -22.84 11.88 -4.24
C ILE A 25 -23.81 13.06 -4.18
N LYS A 26 -23.95 13.73 -3.03
CA LYS A 26 -24.79 14.94 -2.90
C LYS A 26 -24.39 16.08 -3.84
N ARG A 27 -23.20 16.08 -4.37
CA ARG A 27 -22.76 17.07 -5.39
C ARG A 27 -23.43 16.86 -6.74
N ILE A 28 -23.88 15.64 -7.01
CA ILE A 28 -24.49 15.22 -8.27
C ILE A 28 -26.02 15.09 -8.09
N GLU A 29 -26.45 14.62 -6.91
CA GLU A 29 -27.84 14.38 -6.56
C GLU A 29 -28.14 14.89 -5.14
N PRO A 30 -28.89 15.97 -4.98
CA PRO A 30 -29.22 16.56 -3.68
C PRO A 30 -29.88 15.56 -2.72
N ASN A 31 -30.73 14.69 -3.21
CA ASN A 31 -31.47 13.67 -2.46
C ASN A 31 -30.70 12.38 -2.25
N ALA A 32 -29.39 12.36 -2.54
CA ALA A 32 -28.51 11.17 -2.48
C ALA A 32 -28.66 10.37 -1.19
N LYS A 33 -28.82 11.03 -0.02
CA LYS A 33 -28.95 10.32 1.26
C LYS A 33 -30.21 9.44 1.30
N GLU A 34 -31.32 9.96 0.81
CA GLU A 34 -32.60 9.25 0.80
C GLU A 34 -32.56 8.12 -0.24
N TYR A 35 -32.07 8.41 -1.45
CA TYR A 35 -32.01 7.45 -2.53
C TYR A 35 -31.06 6.30 -2.23
N LEU A 36 -29.86 6.56 -1.71
CA LEU A 36 -28.93 5.52 -1.26
C LEU A 36 -29.53 4.64 -0.14
N ASN A 37 -30.28 5.23 0.78
CA ASN A 37 -30.99 4.45 1.80
C ASN A 37 -32.07 3.55 1.19
N LYS A 38 -32.82 4.02 0.21
CA LYS A 38 -33.85 3.23 -0.48
C LYS A 38 -33.22 2.09 -1.25
N LEU A 39 -32.21 2.37 -2.08
CA LEU A 39 -31.47 1.34 -2.82
C LEU A 39 -30.84 0.29 -1.91
N SER A 40 -30.32 0.70 -0.77
CA SER A 40 -29.75 -0.24 0.22
C SER A 40 -30.83 -1.12 0.88
N LYS A 41 -32.03 -0.60 1.12
CA LYS A 41 -33.16 -1.40 1.64
C LYS A 41 -33.69 -2.40 0.60
N GLU A 42 -33.61 -2.05 -0.68
CA GLU A 42 -33.94 -2.93 -1.80
C GLU A 42 -32.83 -3.94 -2.13
N GLY A 43 -31.68 -3.90 -1.41
CA GLY A 43 -30.56 -4.82 -1.62
C GLY A 43 -29.72 -4.54 -2.86
N LEU A 44 -29.95 -3.42 -3.56
CA LEU A 44 -29.22 -3.05 -4.79
C LEU A 44 -27.84 -2.48 -4.51
N ILE A 45 -27.63 -1.94 -3.30
CA ILE A 45 -26.32 -1.48 -2.80
C ILE A 45 -26.13 -1.89 -1.35
N GLU A 46 -24.87 -2.01 -0.89
CA GLU A 46 -24.56 -2.40 0.49
C GLU A 46 -24.21 -1.16 1.34
N ARG A 47 -24.88 -0.95 2.46
CA ARG A 47 -24.43 0.03 3.46
C ARG A 47 -23.30 -0.55 4.29
N VAL A 48 -22.09 -0.05 4.09
CA VAL A 48 -20.91 -0.51 4.84
C VAL A 48 -20.84 0.14 6.22
N LYS A 49 -21.06 1.46 6.28
CA LYS A 49 -21.04 2.28 7.48
C LYS A 49 -21.95 3.48 7.33
N TRP A 50 -22.21 4.21 8.43
CA TRP A 50 -22.95 5.47 8.36
C TRP A 50 -22.36 6.45 7.33
N GLY A 51 -23.18 6.80 6.32
CA GLY A 51 -22.80 7.71 5.25
C GLY A 51 -21.85 7.13 4.19
N TRP A 52 -21.62 5.81 4.19
CA TRP A 52 -20.82 5.10 3.21
C TRP A 52 -21.53 3.86 2.67
N TYR A 53 -21.48 3.69 1.36
CA TYR A 53 -22.10 2.59 0.65
C TYR A 53 -21.11 1.96 -0.33
N TRP A 54 -21.24 0.68 -0.52
CA TRP A 54 -20.62 -0.09 -1.57
C TRP A 54 -21.57 -0.19 -2.73
N ILE A 55 -21.09 0.18 -3.93
CA ILE A 55 -21.84 -0.04 -5.19
C ILE A 55 -21.40 -1.38 -5.74
N PRO A 56 -22.24 -2.42 -5.68
CA PRO A 56 -21.82 -3.78 -5.99
C PRO A 56 -21.34 -3.94 -7.43
N THR A 57 -20.34 -4.80 -7.57
CA THR A 57 -19.92 -5.41 -8.82
C THR A 57 -19.31 -6.77 -8.48
N GLU A 58 -19.14 -7.61 -9.47
CA GLU A 58 -18.38 -8.84 -9.28
C GLU A 58 -16.93 -8.50 -8.92
N ILE A 59 -16.45 -9.11 -7.83
CA ILE A 59 -15.08 -8.97 -7.33
C ILE A 59 -14.52 -10.37 -7.12
N LYS A 60 -13.43 -10.68 -7.78
CA LYS A 60 -12.75 -11.98 -7.68
C LYS A 60 -11.89 -12.05 -6.42
N ASP A 61 -11.14 -11.00 -6.16
CA ASP A 61 -10.20 -10.88 -5.05
C ASP A 61 -10.02 -9.41 -4.61
N ILE A 62 -9.12 -9.19 -3.68
CA ILE A 62 -8.82 -7.84 -3.18
C ILE A 62 -8.15 -6.95 -4.23
N TRP A 63 -7.37 -7.51 -5.16
CA TRP A 63 -6.72 -6.75 -6.22
C TRP A 63 -7.73 -6.19 -7.21
N ASP A 64 -8.70 -7.01 -7.59
CA ASP A 64 -9.83 -6.58 -8.43
C ASP A 64 -10.64 -5.46 -7.75
N PHE A 65 -10.83 -5.54 -6.43
CA PHE A 65 -11.41 -4.43 -5.65
C PHE A 65 -10.55 -3.18 -5.70
N PHE A 66 -9.23 -3.29 -5.49
CA PHE A 66 -8.35 -2.12 -5.48
C PHE A 66 -8.32 -1.41 -6.83
N GLU A 67 -8.42 -2.14 -7.94
CA GLU A 67 -8.46 -1.58 -9.28
C GLU A 67 -9.79 -0.88 -9.59
N LYS A 68 -10.90 -1.43 -9.12
CA LYS A 68 -12.23 -0.88 -9.39
C LYS A 68 -12.60 0.28 -8.48
N ASP A 69 -12.16 0.25 -7.22
CA ASP A 69 -12.48 1.30 -6.25
C ASP A 69 -11.74 2.61 -6.56
N LYS A 70 -12.52 3.65 -6.90
CA LYS A 70 -12.01 4.95 -7.38
C LYS A 70 -11.46 5.87 -6.30
N ASN A 71 -11.51 5.46 -5.03
CA ASN A 71 -10.91 6.25 -3.98
C ASN A 71 -9.39 6.19 -4.06
N PHE A 72 -8.74 7.34 -3.82
CA PHE A 72 -7.29 7.43 -3.84
C PHE A 72 -6.67 6.57 -2.74
N LYS A 73 -5.81 5.66 -3.13
CA LYS A 73 -5.01 4.80 -2.29
C LYS A 73 -3.68 4.48 -2.97
N VAL A 74 -2.65 4.31 -2.19
CA VAL A 74 -1.33 3.87 -2.66
C VAL A 74 -1.01 2.54 -2.01
N ILE A 75 -0.68 1.54 -2.82
CA ILE A 75 -0.16 0.25 -2.37
C ILE A 75 1.23 0.49 -1.77
N SER A 76 1.50 -0.02 -0.58
CA SER A 76 2.67 0.36 0.21
C SER A 76 3.38 -0.83 0.84
N ALA A 77 4.61 -0.61 1.25
CA ALA A 77 5.46 -1.55 2.00
C ALA A 77 5.53 -2.95 1.36
N GLN A 78 5.44 -4.03 2.15
CA GLN A 78 5.50 -5.41 1.66
C GLN A 78 4.44 -5.74 0.60
N THR A 79 3.31 -5.03 0.58
CA THR A 79 2.32 -5.19 -0.49
C THR A 79 2.80 -4.57 -1.80
N ALA A 80 3.48 -3.44 -1.77
CA ALA A 80 4.09 -2.85 -2.96
C ALA A 80 5.31 -3.63 -3.43
N ALA A 81 6.05 -4.27 -2.52
CA ALA A 81 7.19 -5.12 -2.86
C ALA A 81 6.81 -6.24 -3.83
N SER A 82 5.59 -6.78 -3.76
CA SER A 82 5.12 -7.80 -4.69
C SER A 82 5.05 -7.34 -6.16
N PHE A 83 5.09 -6.05 -6.44
CA PHE A 83 5.19 -5.49 -7.80
C PHE A 83 6.63 -5.34 -8.29
N TRP A 84 7.58 -5.37 -7.36
CA TRP A 84 8.99 -5.16 -7.62
C TRP A 84 9.83 -6.44 -7.49
N ASN A 85 9.32 -7.45 -6.77
CA ASN A 85 9.98 -8.73 -6.50
C ASN A 85 9.14 -9.86 -7.07
N ARG A 86 9.66 -10.57 -8.07
CA ARG A 86 8.92 -11.63 -8.78
C ARG A 86 8.82 -12.92 -7.97
N ASP A 87 9.84 -13.22 -7.17
CA ASP A 87 10.02 -14.51 -6.51
C ASP A 87 9.59 -14.51 -5.03
N PHE A 88 9.16 -13.37 -4.50
CA PHE A 88 8.75 -13.27 -3.10
C PHE A 88 7.24 -13.39 -2.93
N VAL A 89 6.87 -14.29 -2.04
CA VAL A 89 5.46 -14.59 -1.74
C VAL A 89 4.83 -13.41 -0.99
N HIS A 90 3.72 -12.93 -1.51
CA HIS A 90 2.92 -11.91 -0.86
C HIS A 90 2.41 -12.43 0.49
N ARG A 91 2.57 -11.64 1.54
CA ARG A 91 2.00 -11.93 2.87
C ARG A 91 0.50 -11.60 2.87
N ASP A 92 -0.27 -12.28 3.71
CA ASP A 92 -1.73 -12.10 3.83
C ASP A 92 -2.14 -10.73 4.44
N VAL A 93 -1.28 -9.74 4.39
CA VAL A 93 -1.52 -8.38 4.89
C VAL A 93 -1.34 -7.38 3.78
N TYR A 94 -2.38 -6.63 3.48
CA TYR A 94 -2.38 -5.60 2.45
C TYR A 94 -2.19 -4.21 3.07
N VAL A 95 -1.05 -3.59 2.85
CA VAL A 95 -0.71 -2.27 3.37
C VAL A 95 -1.03 -1.19 2.37
N LEU A 96 -1.82 -0.22 2.79
CA LEU A 96 -2.29 0.88 1.95
C LEU A 96 -2.07 2.22 2.63
N LYS A 97 -1.70 3.23 1.86
CA LYS A 97 -1.69 4.62 2.29
C LYS A 97 -2.88 5.36 1.68
N VAL A 98 -3.64 6.06 2.50
CA VAL A 98 -4.81 6.83 2.07
C VAL A 98 -4.80 8.24 2.64
N LYS A 99 -5.39 9.19 1.91
CA LYS A 99 -5.53 10.59 2.37
C LYS A 99 -6.74 10.78 3.27
N ASP A 100 -7.88 10.21 2.89
CA ASP A 100 -9.15 10.38 3.61
C ASP A 100 -9.24 9.36 4.76
N ARG A 101 -9.16 9.87 6.00
CA ARG A 101 -9.30 9.02 7.21
C ARG A 101 -10.64 8.32 7.30
N SER A 102 -11.71 8.96 6.80
CA SER A 102 -13.06 8.36 6.81
C SER A 102 -13.11 7.18 5.82
N TYR A 103 -12.52 7.34 4.63
CA TYR A 103 -12.37 6.25 3.67
C TYR A 103 -11.55 5.09 4.26
N GLY A 104 -10.38 5.38 4.83
CA GLY A 104 -9.53 4.33 5.41
C GLY A 104 -10.22 3.49 6.48
N LYS A 105 -11.05 4.12 7.34
CA LYS A 105 -11.85 3.40 8.34
C LYS A 105 -12.90 2.49 7.70
N VAL A 106 -13.56 2.97 6.65
CA VAL A 106 -14.59 2.20 5.95
C VAL A 106 -13.96 1.07 5.14
N LEU A 107 -12.83 1.32 4.50
CA LEU A 107 -12.07 0.31 3.79
C LEU A 107 -11.68 -0.87 4.69
N LYS A 108 -11.19 -0.59 5.90
CA LYS A 108 -10.88 -1.64 6.89
C LYS A 108 -12.10 -2.48 7.27
N GLU A 109 -13.25 -1.84 7.51
CA GLU A 109 -14.49 -2.55 7.84
C GLU A 109 -15.00 -3.38 6.65
N PHE A 110 -14.94 -2.84 5.45
CA PHE A 110 -15.32 -3.52 4.21
C PHE A 110 -14.44 -4.74 3.95
N ALA A 111 -13.13 -4.58 4.07
CA ALA A 111 -12.13 -5.63 3.90
C ALA A 111 -12.33 -6.74 4.94
N LYS A 112 -12.47 -6.38 6.22
CA LYS A 112 -12.70 -7.35 7.31
C LYS A 112 -13.91 -8.24 7.08
N LYS A 113 -15.03 -7.67 6.60
CA LYS A 113 -16.24 -8.45 6.27
C LYS A 113 -16.02 -9.48 5.16
N ARG A 114 -14.99 -9.28 4.33
CA ARG A 114 -14.62 -10.18 3.20
C ARG A 114 -13.41 -11.08 3.52
N GLY A 115 -12.96 -11.08 4.78
CA GLY A 115 -11.81 -11.88 5.21
C GLY A 115 -10.46 -11.33 4.75
N TRP A 116 -10.39 -10.10 4.25
CA TRP A 116 -9.15 -9.46 3.83
C TRP A 116 -8.49 -8.70 4.97
N ASN A 117 -7.23 -8.98 5.20
CA ASN A 117 -6.44 -8.27 6.22
C ASN A 117 -5.79 -7.02 5.63
N VAL A 118 -6.39 -5.87 5.88
CA VAL A 118 -5.94 -4.57 5.34
C VAL A 118 -5.45 -3.66 6.45
N GLU A 119 -4.19 -3.25 6.34
CA GLU A 119 -3.62 -2.16 7.12
C GLU A 119 -3.71 -0.85 6.36
N VAL A 120 -4.11 0.21 7.05
CA VAL A 120 -4.25 1.54 6.44
C VAL A 120 -3.43 2.55 7.21
N GLU A 121 -2.54 3.22 6.52
CA GLU A 121 -1.82 4.39 6.98
C GLU A 121 -2.41 5.69 6.40
N TYR A 122 -2.27 6.78 7.17
CA TYR A 122 -2.85 8.05 6.75
C TYR A 122 -1.80 9.02 6.29
N LEU A 123 -1.92 9.42 5.02
CA LEU A 123 -1.09 10.42 4.42
C LEU A 123 -1.47 11.81 4.91
N LYS A 124 -0.54 12.49 5.57
CA LYS A 124 -0.69 13.92 5.87
C LYS A 124 -0.60 14.76 4.58
N ASP A 125 0.33 14.42 3.73
CA ASP A 125 0.60 15.10 2.48
C ASP A 125 0.92 14.09 1.36
N PRO A 126 -0.02 13.83 0.41
CA PRO A 126 0.20 12.90 -0.68
C PRO A 126 1.34 13.29 -1.64
N SER A 127 1.71 14.58 -1.68
CA SER A 127 2.79 15.06 -2.56
C SER A 127 4.18 14.59 -2.12
N LYS A 128 4.29 14.13 -0.86
CA LYS A 128 5.55 13.65 -0.28
C LYS A 128 5.82 12.17 -0.55
N ILE A 129 4.84 11.44 -1.08
CA ILE A 129 5.02 10.04 -1.43
C ILE A 129 5.27 9.92 -2.91
N LYS A 130 6.29 9.14 -3.23
CA LYS A 130 6.60 8.80 -4.61
C LYS A 130 5.92 7.49 -4.95
N TYR A 131 5.06 7.55 -5.94
CA TYR A 131 4.33 6.39 -6.44
C TYR A 131 4.26 6.41 -7.96
N ARG A 132 4.07 5.24 -8.54
CA ARG A 132 3.83 5.04 -9.96
C ARG A 132 2.43 4.49 -10.17
N LYS A 133 1.88 4.76 -11.33
CA LYS A 133 0.64 4.12 -11.77
C LYS A 133 1.00 2.84 -12.53
N ILE A 134 0.51 1.71 -12.03
CA ILE A 134 0.63 0.38 -12.64
C ILE A 134 -0.79 -0.11 -12.90
N GLY A 135 -1.22 -0.17 -14.16
CA GLY A 135 -2.63 -0.38 -14.49
C GLY A 135 -3.50 0.73 -13.91
N ASN A 136 -4.47 0.37 -13.09
CA ASN A 136 -5.33 1.31 -12.34
C ASN A 136 -4.87 1.55 -10.89
N LEU A 137 -3.78 0.92 -10.47
CA LEU A 137 -3.25 1.03 -9.11
C LEU A 137 -2.19 2.13 -9.00
N PHE A 138 -2.14 2.79 -7.86
CA PHE A 138 -0.99 3.59 -7.45
C PHE A 138 -0.14 2.74 -6.52
N VAL A 139 1.13 2.54 -6.86
CA VAL A 139 2.08 1.69 -6.13
C VAL A 139 3.28 2.55 -5.75
N GLU A 140 3.78 2.46 -4.54
CA GLU A 140 5.04 3.11 -4.15
C GLU A 140 6.12 2.84 -5.18
N ASP A 141 6.90 3.86 -5.56
CA ASP A 141 8.05 3.64 -6.44
C ASP A 141 9.13 2.81 -5.70
N ILE A 142 10.08 2.32 -6.45
CA ILE A 142 11.05 1.32 -5.95
C ILE A 142 11.81 1.85 -4.73
N GLU A 143 12.32 3.08 -4.79
CA GLU A 143 13.10 3.68 -3.70
C GLU A 143 12.24 3.95 -2.45
N GLU A 144 11.02 4.47 -2.63
CA GLU A 144 10.09 4.68 -1.51
C GLU A 144 9.73 3.33 -0.88
N ASN A 145 9.51 2.30 -1.70
CA ASN A 145 9.19 0.96 -1.22
C ASN A 145 10.30 0.35 -0.37
N VAL A 146 11.56 0.41 -0.82
CA VAL A 146 12.72 -0.07 -0.03
C VAL A 146 12.75 0.61 1.33
N ILE A 147 12.61 1.94 1.37
CA ILE A 147 12.65 2.70 2.62
C ILE A 147 11.46 2.31 3.53
N GLU A 148 10.27 2.20 2.99
CA GLU A 148 9.07 1.87 3.75
C GLU A 148 9.14 0.45 4.33
N CYS A 149 9.67 -0.51 3.57
CA CYS A 149 9.92 -1.86 4.06
C CYS A 149 10.94 -1.86 5.21
N LEU A 150 12.04 -1.13 5.09
CA LEU A 150 13.03 -0.98 6.19
C LEU A 150 12.40 -0.39 7.45
N GLN A 151 11.57 0.66 7.30
CA GLN A 151 10.90 1.29 8.44
C GLN A 151 9.96 0.35 9.18
N ARG A 152 9.37 -0.61 8.49
CA ARG A 152 8.37 -1.57 9.00
C ARG A 152 8.93 -2.94 9.37
N TRP A 153 10.24 -3.09 9.45
CA TRP A 153 10.91 -4.37 9.74
C TRP A 153 10.69 -5.45 8.65
N ALA A 154 10.31 -5.07 7.47
CA ALA A 154 10.18 -5.96 6.32
C ALA A 154 11.53 -5.99 5.56
N PHE A 155 12.60 -6.37 6.25
CA PHE A 155 13.97 -6.31 5.71
C PHE A 155 14.16 -7.22 4.50
N THR A 156 13.62 -8.43 4.51
CA THR A 156 13.68 -9.34 3.36
C THR A 156 13.08 -8.69 2.11
N ASP A 157 11.87 -8.09 2.24
CA ASP A 157 11.22 -7.40 1.11
C ASP A 157 12.05 -6.18 0.65
N ALA A 158 12.66 -5.44 1.58
CA ALA A 158 13.49 -4.29 1.26
C ALA A 158 14.73 -4.68 0.45
N PHE A 159 15.47 -5.68 0.92
CA PHE A 159 16.72 -6.11 0.26
C PHE A 159 16.46 -6.89 -1.02
N ALA A 160 15.41 -7.69 -1.09
CA ALA A 160 15.00 -8.32 -2.34
C ALA A 160 14.64 -7.27 -3.40
N THR A 161 13.83 -6.27 -3.05
CA THR A 161 13.51 -5.16 -3.95
C THR A 161 14.78 -4.44 -4.43
N LEU A 162 15.73 -4.22 -3.52
CA LEU A 162 17.00 -3.56 -3.84
C LEU A 162 17.83 -4.37 -4.85
N VAL A 163 17.98 -5.67 -4.62
CA VAL A 163 18.77 -6.57 -5.47
C VAL A 163 18.16 -6.71 -6.87
N GLU A 164 16.86 -7.05 -6.94
CA GLU A 164 16.20 -7.28 -8.22
C GLU A 164 16.07 -6.02 -9.09
N ASN A 165 16.12 -4.85 -8.47
CA ASN A 165 15.94 -3.58 -9.21
C ASN A 165 17.21 -2.69 -9.19
N ARG A 166 18.38 -3.23 -8.87
CA ARG A 166 19.63 -2.45 -8.73
C ARG A 166 19.92 -1.53 -9.92
N ASP A 167 19.67 -1.98 -11.13
CA ASP A 167 19.93 -1.22 -12.36
C ASP A 167 18.88 -0.09 -12.60
N ARG A 168 17.79 -0.09 -11.84
CA ARG A 168 16.67 0.85 -11.96
C ARG A 168 16.61 1.84 -10.81
N ILE A 169 17.31 1.57 -9.71
CA ILE A 169 17.33 2.36 -8.49
C ILE A 169 18.37 3.46 -8.58
N ASN A 170 17.98 4.68 -8.25
CA ASN A 170 18.92 5.76 -8.00
C ASN A 170 19.42 5.69 -6.55
N LEU A 171 20.59 5.06 -6.35
CA LEU A 171 21.16 4.82 -5.02
C LEU A 171 21.46 6.14 -4.25
N GLU A 172 21.96 7.18 -4.94
CA GLU A 172 22.24 8.46 -4.29
C GLU A 172 20.96 9.05 -3.69
N ARG A 173 19.89 9.04 -4.47
CA ARG A 173 18.58 9.48 -4.03
C ARG A 173 18.04 8.61 -2.90
N LEU A 174 18.17 7.29 -2.99
CA LEU A 174 17.75 6.34 -1.98
C LEU A 174 18.43 6.63 -0.63
N TYR A 175 19.75 6.76 -0.60
CA TYR A 175 20.51 7.07 0.62
C TYR A 175 20.13 8.43 1.22
N LYS A 176 19.92 9.45 0.39
CA LYS A 176 19.50 10.77 0.82
C LYS A 176 18.13 10.76 1.50
N GLU A 177 17.18 10.04 0.93
CA GLU A 177 15.83 9.92 1.49
C GLU A 177 15.80 9.04 2.74
N ALA A 178 16.51 7.91 2.74
CA ALA A 178 16.64 7.01 3.88
C ALA A 178 17.27 7.69 5.11
N TYR A 179 18.08 8.76 4.91
CA TYR A 179 18.71 9.48 6.01
C TYR A 179 17.71 10.11 6.99
N TRP A 180 16.55 10.57 6.50
CA TRP A 180 15.54 11.23 7.32
C TRP A 180 14.51 10.28 7.93
N ARG A 181 14.52 9.02 7.54
CA ARG A 181 13.59 7.99 7.98
C ARG A 181 14.21 7.14 9.08
N ARG A 182 13.37 6.65 10.01
CA ARG A 182 13.81 5.77 11.10
C ARG A 182 13.07 4.45 11.05
N ILE A 183 13.75 3.38 11.42
CA ILE A 183 13.13 2.08 11.67
C ILE A 183 12.21 2.24 12.88
N SER A 184 10.99 1.77 12.75
CA SER A 184 9.95 1.88 13.77
C SER A 184 10.46 1.36 15.12
N LYS A 185 10.13 2.07 16.20
CA LYS A 185 10.48 1.69 17.57
C LYS A 185 11.99 1.61 17.89
N THR A 186 12.85 2.14 17.03
CA THR A 186 14.29 2.21 17.23
C THR A 186 14.85 3.61 17.03
N ASN A 187 16.13 3.80 17.39
CA ASN A 187 16.87 5.01 17.05
C ASN A 187 17.64 4.89 15.73
N VAL A 188 17.61 3.71 15.09
CA VAL A 188 18.30 3.42 13.84
C VAL A 188 17.64 4.13 12.68
N ARG A 189 18.43 4.82 11.85
CA ARG A 189 17.96 5.40 10.60
C ARG A 189 17.89 4.34 9.50
N ALA A 190 16.91 4.44 8.62
CA ALA A 190 16.80 3.54 7.48
C ALA A 190 18.08 3.53 6.62
N LYS A 191 18.78 4.68 6.53
CA LYS A 191 20.09 4.76 5.87
C LYS A 191 21.14 3.85 6.49
N GLN A 192 21.24 3.78 7.82
CA GLN A 192 22.21 2.93 8.51
C GLN A 192 21.94 1.43 8.23
N ALA A 193 20.66 1.04 8.27
CA ALA A 193 20.25 -0.31 7.93
C ALA A 193 20.54 -0.65 6.47
N LEU A 194 20.27 0.30 5.56
CA LEU A 194 20.53 0.13 4.14
C LEU A 194 22.03 -0.02 3.83
N GLU A 195 22.88 0.84 4.41
CA GLU A 195 24.34 0.79 4.24
C GLU A 195 24.92 -0.51 4.81
N TYR A 196 24.44 -0.92 6.00
CA TYR A 196 24.86 -2.17 6.61
C TYR A 196 24.45 -3.39 5.75
N GLY A 197 23.20 -3.45 5.31
CA GLY A 197 22.73 -4.56 4.49
C GLY A 197 23.41 -4.61 3.11
N ALA A 198 23.69 -3.46 2.49
CA ALA A 198 24.44 -3.41 1.23
C ALA A 198 25.86 -3.95 1.39
N HIS A 199 26.53 -3.66 2.53
CA HIS A 199 27.84 -4.22 2.85
C HIS A 199 27.77 -5.75 3.00
N GLN A 200 26.85 -6.27 3.79
CA GLN A 200 26.67 -7.72 3.99
C GLN A 200 26.37 -8.46 2.67
N MET A 201 25.54 -7.90 1.80
CA MET A 201 25.27 -8.48 0.49
C MET A 201 26.51 -8.56 -0.39
N GLY A 202 27.41 -7.56 -0.32
CA GLY A 202 28.70 -7.59 -1.01
C GLY A 202 29.62 -8.69 -0.47
N GLU A 203 29.71 -8.88 0.84
CA GLU A 203 30.50 -9.92 1.49
C GLU A 203 30.00 -11.34 1.17
N LEU A 204 28.70 -11.53 1.00
CA LEU A 204 28.10 -12.81 0.67
C LEU A 204 28.11 -13.14 -0.83
N GLY A 205 28.82 -12.34 -1.65
CA GLY A 205 28.87 -12.52 -3.10
C GLY A 205 27.64 -12.03 -3.87
N GLY A 206 26.80 -11.25 -3.16
CA GLY A 206 25.66 -10.56 -3.76
C GLY A 206 26.07 -9.37 -4.63
N ALA A 207 25.10 -8.56 -4.99
CA ALA A 207 25.32 -7.40 -5.85
C ALA A 207 26.27 -6.39 -5.21
N GLU A 208 27.24 -5.88 -5.97
CA GLU A 208 28.08 -4.76 -5.55
C GLU A 208 27.22 -3.49 -5.45
N PHE A 209 27.04 -3.00 -4.23
CA PHE A 209 26.42 -1.70 -3.97
C PHE A 209 27.49 -0.73 -3.47
N PRO A 210 27.52 0.52 -3.96
CA PRO A 210 28.35 1.56 -3.38
C PRO A 210 27.86 1.77 -1.93
N HIS A 211 28.67 1.39 -0.97
CA HIS A 211 28.39 1.57 0.43
C HIS A 211 29.54 2.30 1.13
N ARG A 212 29.22 3.01 2.20
CA ARG A 212 30.19 3.48 3.17
C ARG A 212 30.06 2.59 4.38
N GLU A 213 31.17 2.18 4.94
CA GLU A 213 31.16 1.44 6.20
C GLU A 213 30.40 2.27 7.24
N THR A 214 29.19 1.83 7.57
CA THR A 214 28.34 2.49 8.55
C THR A 214 28.23 1.61 9.76
N ARG A 215 28.57 2.18 10.92
CA ARG A 215 28.44 1.49 12.18
C ARG A 215 26.96 1.41 12.57
N LEU A 216 26.35 0.27 12.32
CA LEU A 216 25.07 -0.07 12.90
C LEU A 216 25.31 -0.62 14.30
N GLU A 217 24.87 0.12 15.32
CA GLU A 217 25.16 -0.25 16.73
C GLU A 217 24.08 -1.11 17.37
N ASP A 218 22.85 -1.07 16.86
CA ASP A 218 21.73 -1.83 17.41
C ASP A 218 21.84 -3.32 17.04
N PRO A 219 22.17 -4.21 18.01
CA PRO A 219 22.43 -5.62 17.72
C PRO A 219 21.19 -6.38 17.29
N PHE A 220 20.02 -5.92 17.70
CA PHE A 220 18.76 -6.55 17.31
C PHE A 220 18.44 -6.27 15.85
N VAL A 221 18.51 -4.98 15.44
CA VAL A 221 18.31 -4.59 14.03
C VAL A 221 19.35 -5.27 13.14
N LYS A 222 20.60 -5.37 13.59
CA LYS A 222 21.68 -6.03 12.87
C LYS A 222 21.36 -7.49 12.57
N ARG A 223 20.98 -8.25 13.58
CA ARG A 223 20.61 -9.67 13.45
C ARG A 223 19.44 -9.86 12.47
N GLU A 224 18.39 -9.06 12.58
CA GLU A 224 17.22 -9.15 11.68
C GLU A 224 17.57 -8.84 10.22
N ILE A 225 18.55 -7.95 10.00
CA ILE A 225 19.07 -7.67 8.65
C ILE A 225 19.89 -8.85 8.14
N ASP A 226 20.79 -9.42 8.96
CA ASP A 226 21.62 -10.57 8.58
C ASP A 226 20.73 -11.76 8.17
N GLU A 227 19.72 -12.10 8.98
CA GLU A 227 18.74 -13.15 8.68
C GLU A 227 17.93 -12.86 7.39
N ALA A 228 17.63 -11.60 7.13
CA ALA A 228 16.91 -11.22 5.92
C ALA A 228 17.78 -11.36 4.66
N ILE A 229 19.06 -11.01 4.75
CA ILE A 229 20.00 -11.09 3.64
C ILE A 229 20.32 -12.55 3.29
N GLU A 230 20.53 -13.41 4.31
CA GLU A 230 20.68 -14.84 4.08
C GLU A 230 19.54 -15.40 3.25
N LYS A 231 18.28 -15.07 3.59
CA LYS A 231 17.10 -15.48 2.82
C LYS A 231 17.09 -14.94 1.39
N VAL A 232 17.53 -13.70 1.18
CA VAL A 232 17.58 -13.09 -0.16
C VAL A 232 18.64 -13.78 -1.03
N VAL A 233 19.79 -14.11 -0.46
CA VAL A 233 20.89 -14.80 -1.16
C VAL A 233 20.55 -16.26 -1.48
N GLU A 234 19.82 -16.96 -0.59
CA GLU A 234 19.37 -18.33 -0.83
C GLU A 234 18.33 -18.46 -1.96
N LEU A 235 17.60 -17.40 -2.22
CA LEU A 235 16.49 -17.38 -3.20
C LEU A 235 16.91 -16.86 -4.58
N GLY A 236 18.06 -16.19 -4.71
CA GLY A 236 18.61 -15.65 -5.96
C GLY A 236 19.69 -16.51 -6.55
#